data_a0bbd2ce6b803951d4d4f70f1c1ec491
#
_entry.id   a0bbd2ce6b803951d4d4f70f1c1ec491
#
_cell.length_a   1.000
_cell.length_b   1.000
_cell.length_c   1.000
_cell.angle_alpha   90.00
_cell.angle_beta   90.00
_cell.angle_gamma   90.00
#
_symmetry.space_group_name_H-M   'P 1'
#
loop_
_entity.id
_entity.type
_entity.pdbx_description
1 polymer ?
#
loop_
_entity_poly.entity_id
_entity_poly.type
_entity_poly.pdbx_seq_one_letter_code
_entity_poly.pdbx_strand_id
1 'polypeptide(L)'
;MSDIPGSAKPAITHGMRLQWEPAQEAHVLLYPEGMVRLNSSAGAILSRCDGVRTLTDIVTDLERTYSVTGLTGDVSAFVALALDKHWLELRE
;
A
#
# COMPACT_ATOMS: atom_id res chain seq x y z
N MET A 1 -6.17 10.30 14.87
CA MET A 1 -5.00 9.74 14.19
C MET A 1 -4.79 8.31 14.65
N SER A 2 -4.74 7.41 13.75
CA SER A 2 -4.58 6.00 14.10
C SER A 2 -3.12 5.59 13.99
N ASP A 3 -2.62 5.01 15.06
CA ASP A 3 -1.29 4.43 15.05
C ASP A 3 -1.43 2.99 14.60
N ILE A 4 -0.83 2.67 13.46
CA ILE A 4 -0.86 1.32 12.93
C ILE A 4 0.37 0.60 13.48
N PRO A 5 0.18 -0.51 14.20
CA PRO A 5 1.35 -1.24 14.72
C PRO A 5 2.20 -1.80 13.60
N GLY A 6 3.51 -1.85 13.83
CA GLY A 6 4.44 -2.40 12.84
C GLY A 6 4.16 -3.85 12.50
N SER A 7 3.47 -4.57 13.38
CA SER A 7 3.11 -5.98 13.17
C SER A 7 1.85 -6.16 12.35
N ALA A 8 1.13 -5.08 12.02
CA ALA A 8 -0.08 -5.15 11.20
C ALA A 8 0.27 -5.65 9.80
N LYS A 9 -0.62 -6.43 9.21
CA LYS A 9 -0.43 -7.00 7.88
C LYS A 9 -1.46 -6.45 6.92
N PRO A 10 -1.17 -5.33 6.24
CA PRO A 10 -2.13 -4.75 5.31
C PRO A 10 -2.24 -5.57 4.04
N ALA A 11 -3.45 -5.62 3.49
CA ALA A 11 -3.75 -6.33 2.26
C ALA A 11 -4.72 -5.50 1.43
N ILE A 12 -4.68 -5.67 0.11
CA ILE A 12 -5.68 -5.06 -0.76
C ILE A 12 -7.04 -5.60 -0.37
N THR A 13 -8.00 -4.71 -0.19
CA THR A 13 -9.35 -5.07 0.23
C THR A 13 -9.97 -6.10 -0.73
N HIS A 14 -10.63 -7.09 -0.14
CA HIS A 14 -11.30 -8.13 -0.93
C HIS A 14 -12.27 -7.49 -1.93
N GLY A 15 -12.19 -7.91 -3.18
CA GLY A 15 -13.01 -7.35 -4.24
C GLY A 15 -12.34 -6.22 -5.01
N MET A 16 -11.18 -5.77 -4.56
CA MET A 16 -10.38 -4.79 -5.28
C MET A 16 -9.14 -5.47 -5.87
N ARG A 17 -8.56 -4.84 -6.88
CA ARG A 17 -7.38 -5.41 -7.53
C ARG A 17 -6.41 -4.31 -7.91
N LEU A 18 -5.14 -4.52 -7.61
CA LEU A 18 -4.06 -3.65 -8.04
C LEU A 18 -3.55 -4.18 -9.37
N GLN A 19 -3.40 -3.30 -10.35
CA GLN A 19 -2.96 -3.69 -11.69
C GLN A 19 -1.95 -2.68 -12.22
N TRP A 20 -0.89 -3.18 -12.84
CA TRP A 20 0.06 -2.33 -13.55
C TRP A 20 -0.48 -2.05 -14.94
N GLU A 21 -0.50 -0.77 -15.34
CA GLU A 21 -0.97 -0.35 -16.67
C GLU A 21 0.22 0.15 -17.48
N PRO A 22 0.74 -0.66 -18.40
CA PRO A 22 1.92 -0.27 -19.18
C PRO A 22 1.72 1.00 -20.01
N ALA A 23 0.54 1.17 -20.57
CA ALA A 23 0.25 2.34 -21.39
C ALA A 23 0.33 3.64 -20.61
N GLN A 24 0.04 3.60 -19.32
CA GLN A 24 0.09 4.76 -18.44
C GLN A 24 1.36 4.78 -17.60
N GLU A 25 2.13 3.70 -17.62
CA GLU A 25 3.31 3.50 -16.77
C GLU A 25 2.98 3.78 -15.31
N ALA A 26 1.86 3.26 -14.86
CA ALA A 26 1.36 3.48 -13.50
C ALA A 26 0.53 2.30 -13.03
N HIS A 27 0.47 2.15 -11.72
CA HIS A 27 -0.47 1.22 -11.12
C HIS A 27 -1.85 1.87 -11.05
N VAL A 28 -2.88 1.04 -11.18
CA VAL A 28 -4.26 1.45 -10.94
C VAL A 28 -4.88 0.49 -9.94
N LEU A 29 -5.77 1.02 -9.12
CA LEU A 29 -6.54 0.20 -8.20
C LEU A 29 -7.96 0.09 -8.76
N LEU A 30 -8.36 -1.15 -9.05
CA LEU A 30 -9.66 -1.44 -9.65
C LEU A 30 -10.65 -1.85 -8.57
N TYR A 31 -11.86 -1.30 -8.64
CA TYR A 31 -12.94 -1.65 -7.74
C TYR A 31 -14.27 -1.66 -8.53
N PRO A 32 -15.35 -2.21 -7.95
CA PRO A 32 -16.58 -2.39 -8.74
C PRO A 32 -17.12 -1.14 -9.42
N GLU A 33 -16.96 0.03 -8.80
CA GLU A 33 -17.49 1.29 -9.33
C GLU A 33 -16.52 2.02 -10.26
N GLY A 34 -15.30 1.55 -10.39
CA GLY A 34 -14.34 2.26 -11.23
C GLY A 34 -12.89 1.94 -10.88
N MET A 35 -12.02 2.93 -11.07
CA MET A 35 -10.60 2.75 -10.77
C MET A 35 -9.96 4.05 -10.30
N VAL A 36 -8.85 3.91 -9.59
CA VAL A 36 -8.02 5.02 -9.14
C VAL A 36 -6.64 4.85 -9.75
N ARG A 37 -6.16 5.89 -10.43
CA ARG A 37 -4.78 5.91 -10.90
C ARG A 37 -3.90 6.33 -9.73
N LEU A 38 -2.83 5.59 -9.52
CA LEU A 38 -1.94 5.78 -8.39
C LEU A 38 -0.64 6.44 -8.84
N ASN A 39 -0.08 7.29 -7.98
CA ASN A 39 1.25 7.80 -8.24
C ASN A 39 2.27 6.70 -7.90
N SER A 40 3.55 6.95 -8.20
CA SER A 40 4.58 5.93 -8.02
C SER A 40 4.74 5.50 -6.56
N SER A 41 4.62 6.43 -5.63
CA SER A 41 4.72 6.11 -4.19
C SER A 41 3.58 5.21 -3.74
N ALA A 42 2.35 5.56 -4.12
CA ALA A 42 1.18 4.77 -3.75
C ALA A 42 1.24 3.38 -4.35
N GLY A 43 1.63 3.28 -5.62
CA GLY A 43 1.79 1.99 -6.29
C GLY A 43 2.84 1.13 -5.63
N ALA A 44 3.97 1.73 -5.24
CA ALA A 44 5.05 1.00 -4.59
C ALA A 44 4.61 0.43 -3.24
N ILE A 45 3.87 1.20 -2.47
CA ILE A 45 3.39 0.74 -1.16
C ILE A 45 2.32 -0.34 -1.33
N LEU A 46 1.31 -0.08 -2.16
CA LEU A 46 0.20 -1.02 -2.33
C LEU A 46 0.64 -2.35 -2.94
N SER A 47 1.65 -2.33 -3.81
CA SER A 47 2.15 -3.56 -4.42
C SER A 47 2.80 -4.51 -3.41
N ARG A 48 3.12 -4.00 -2.21
CA ARG A 48 3.70 -4.81 -1.14
C ARG A 48 2.69 -5.20 -0.07
N CYS A 49 1.44 -4.76 -0.20
CA CYS A 49 0.38 -5.04 0.77
C CYS A 49 -0.31 -6.35 0.40
N ASP A 50 0.30 -7.46 0.77
CA ASP A 50 -0.15 -8.80 0.39
C ASP A 50 -0.84 -9.57 1.54
N GLY A 51 -0.98 -8.94 2.71
CA GLY A 51 -1.58 -9.59 3.87
C GLY A 51 -0.65 -10.53 4.60
N VAL A 52 0.58 -10.66 4.13
CA VAL A 52 1.61 -11.52 4.74
C VAL A 52 2.73 -10.68 5.34
N ARG A 53 3.21 -9.68 4.60
CA ARG A 53 4.23 -8.76 5.09
C ARG A 53 3.63 -7.84 6.13
N THR A 54 4.39 -7.61 7.21
CA THR A 54 3.98 -6.63 8.20
C THR A 54 4.29 -5.22 7.69
N LEU A 55 3.72 -4.22 8.35
CA LEU A 55 4.04 -2.83 8.02
C LEU A 55 5.55 -2.59 8.13
N THR A 56 6.19 -3.13 9.16
CA THR A 56 7.64 -3.02 9.33
C THR A 56 8.38 -3.64 8.13
N ASP A 57 7.93 -4.81 7.66
CA ASP A 57 8.53 -5.46 6.50
C ASP A 57 8.41 -4.60 5.26
N ILE A 58 7.26 -3.98 5.07
CA ILE A 58 7.01 -3.12 3.90
C ILE A 58 7.95 -1.91 3.92
N VAL A 59 8.07 -1.26 5.08
CA VAL A 59 8.97 -0.11 5.24
C VAL A 59 10.41 -0.52 4.94
N THR A 60 10.86 -1.63 5.52
CA THR A 60 12.22 -2.11 5.32
C THR A 60 12.50 -2.41 3.85
N ASP A 61 11.54 -3.06 3.18
CA ASP A 61 11.70 -3.40 1.77
C ASP A 61 11.77 -2.15 0.89
N LEU A 62 10.93 -1.16 1.17
CA LEU A 62 10.93 0.09 0.42
C LEU A 62 12.24 0.86 0.65
N GLU A 63 12.70 0.92 1.89
CA GLU A 63 13.95 1.60 2.19
C GLU A 63 15.13 0.95 1.49
N ARG A 64 15.14 -0.37 1.42
CA ARG A 64 16.18 -1.11 0.72
C ARG A 64 16.09 -0.91 -0.79
N THR A 65 14.89 -1.02 -1.34
CA THR A 65 14.68 -0.91 -2.79
C THR A 65 15.10 0.45 -3.32
N TYR A 66 14.81 1.52 -2.59
CA TYR A 66 15.07 2.88 -3.04
C TYR A 66 16.32 3.49 -2.40
N SER A 67 17.03 2.71 -1.58
CA SER A 67 18.27 3.15 -0.92
C SER A 67 18.06 4.44 -0.11
N VAL A 68 16.98 4.48 0.66
CA VAL A 68 16.62 5.61 1.51
C VAL A 68 16.30 5.11 2.92
N THR A 69 16.22 6.05 3.86
CA THR A 69 15.84 5.75 5.24
C THR A 69 14.74 6.71 5.68
N GLY A 70 14.13 6.41 6.82
CA GLY A 70 13.15 7.31 7.42
C GLY A 70 11.78 7.28 6.78
N LEU A 71 11.42 6.17 6.13
CA LEU A 71 10.12 6.07 5.45
C LEU A 71 8.97 5.64 6.36
N THR A 72 9.24 5.27 7.60
CA THR A 72 8.19 4.74 8.49
C THR A 72 6.98 5.68 8.59
N GLY A 73 7.22 6.97 8.82
CA GLY A 73 6.14 7.94 8.96
C GLY A 73 5.30 8.08 7.71
N ASP A 74 5.97 8.21 6.56
CA ASP A 74 5.27 8.40 5.28
C ASP A 74 4.47 7.15 4.89
N VAL A 75 5.06 5.97 5.07
CA VAL A 75 4.37 4.73 4.74
C VAL A 75 3.19 4.50 5.67
N SER A 76 3.37 4.72 6.97
CA SER A 76 2.27 4.58 7.94
C SER A 76 1.12 5.53 7.62
N ALA A 77 1.44 6.79 7.26
CA ALA A 77 0.41 7.77 6.93
C ALA A 77 -0.37 7.34 5.70
N PHE A 78 0.32 6.84 4.67
CA PHE A 78 -0.36 6.37 3.47
C PHE A 78 -1.24 5.15 3.76
N VAL A 79 -0.73 4.19 4.53
CA VAL A 79 -1.51 3.00 4.88
C VAL A 79 -2.75 3.39 5.66
N ALA A 80 -2.63 4.34 6.60
CA ALA A 80 -3.78 4.84 7.36
C ALA A 80 -4.82 5.46 6.42
N LEU A 81 -4.37 6.26 5.45
CA LEU A 81 -5.27 6.86 4.47
C LEU A 81 -5.97 5.78 3.64
N ALA A 82 -5.22 4.79 3.20
CA ALA A 82 -5.77 3.70 2.37
C ALA A 82 -6.76 2.84 3.17
N LEU A 83 -6.51 2.62 4.45
CA LEU A 83 -7.46 1.93 5.32
C LEU A 83 -8.75 2.74 5.44
N ASP A 84 -8.63 4.05 5.60
CA ASP A 84 -9.78 4.93 5.72
C ASP A 84 -10.62 4.93 4.44
N LYS A 85 -9.97 4.82 3.29
CA LYS A 85 -10.65 4.75 2.00
C LYS A 85 -11.12 3.33 1.65
N HIS A 86 -10.88 2.36 2.51
CA HIS A 86 -11.21 0.96 2.29
C HIS A 86 -10.47 0.32 1.11
N TRP A 87 -9.33 0.91 0.72
CA TRP A 87 -8.44 0.30 -0.26
C TRP A 87 -7.65 -0.85 0.33
N LEU A 88 -7.38 -0.76 1.63
CA LEU A 88 -6.65 -1.78 2.37
C LEU A 88 -7.48 -2.27 3.55
N GLU A 89 -7.19 -3.48 3.96
CA GLU A 89 -7.69 -4.07 5.19
C GLU A 89 -6.52 -4.70 5.93
N LEU A 90 -6.64 -4.84 7.23
CA LEU A 90 -5.60 -5.47 8.03
C LEU A 90 -5.93 -6.94 8.22
N ARG A 91 -4.94 -7.80 8.06
CA ARG A 91 -5.07 -9.24 8.29
C ARG A 91 -4.23 -9.66 9.47
N GLU A 92 -4.60 -10.78 10.04
CA GLU A 92 -3.89 -11.31 11.21
C GLU A 92 -2.87 -12.36 10.83
#